data_aa6f8d3e44ffa1c90ebb9c124205576f
#
_entry.id   aa6f8d3e44ffa1c90ebb9c124205576f
#
_cell.length_a   1.000
_cell.length_b   1.000
_cell.length_c   1.000
_cell.angle_alpha   90.00
_cell.angle_beta   90.00
_cell.angle_gamma   90.00
#
_symmetry.space_group_name_H-M   'P 1'
#
loop_
_entity.id
_entity.type
_entity.pdbx_description
1 polymer ?
#
loop_
_entity_poly.entity_id
_entity_poly.type
_entity_poly.pdbx_seq_one_letter_code
_entity_poly.pdbx_strand_id
1 'polypeptide(L)'
;MAKQMSFLLDQKWCIGCQACVTACQMRHRCPDDVHLRSASSFEDQPVGPWITVACNHCEDPACVPVCPVGALTKREDGIVVQDHELCIGCQSCVKACPYGHPVYIEKDNKTLRCDMCAARL
;
A
#
# COMPACT_ATOMS: atom_id res chain seq x y z
N MET A 1 -19.68 12.69 9.66
CA MET A 1 -18.83 12.43 8.49
C MET A 1 -17.66 11.55 8.88
N ALA A 2 -17.46 10.48 8.15
CA ALA A 2 -16.26 9.66 8.34
C ALA A 2 -15.03 10.44 7.91
N LYS A 3 -13.96 10.33 8.66
CA LYS A 3 -12.67 10.89 8.28
C LYS A 3 -12.06 10.03 7.18
N GLN A 4 -11.29 10.66 6.29
CA GLN A 4 -10.51 9.95 5.29
C GLN A 4 -9.07 10.42 5.39
N MET A 5 -8.22 9.56 5.94
CA MET A 5 -6.78 9.81 5.99
C MET A 5 -6.19 9.69 4.59
N SER A 6 -5.19 10.47 4.31
CA SER A 6 -4.50 10.43 3.02
C SER A 6 -3.03 10.81 3.19
N PHE A 7 -2.25 10.54 2.14
CA PHE A 7 -0.87 10.99 2.08
C PHE A 7 -0.79 12.34 1.38
N LEU A 8 0.02 13.22 1.92
CA LEU A 8 0.37 14.47 1.26
C LEU A 8 1.77 14.34 0.69
N LEU A 9 1.89 14.47 -0.63
CA LEU A 9 3.18 14.47 -1.29
C LEU A 9 3.46 15.85 -1.86
N ASP A 10 4.55 16.46 -1.42
CA ASP A 10 5.03 17.71 -2.02
C ASP A 10 6.16 17.37 -3.00
N GLN A 11 5.82 17.34 -4.28
CA GLN A 11 6.76 16.98 -5.35
C GLN A 11 7.95 17.94 -5.44
N LYS A 12 7.77 19.16 -4.94
CA LYS A 12 8.84 20.16 -4.92
C LYS A 12 10.06 19.66 -4.15
N TRP A 13 9.85 18.86 -3.13
CA TRP A 13 10.92 18.36 -2.26
C TRP A 13 11.35 16.93 -2.55
N CYS A 14 10.61 16.23 -3.40
CA CYS A 14 10.95 14.84 -3.72
C CYS A 14 12.13 14.79 -4.70
N ILE A 15 13.19 14.10 -4.31
CA ILE A 15 14.41 13.94 -5.11
C ILE A 15 14.65 12.50 -5.57
N GLY A 16 13.69 11.61 -5.33
CA GLY A 16 13.81 10.22 -5.72
C GLY A 16 14.82 9.41 -4.94
N CYS A 17 15.12 9.80 -3.70
CA CYS A 17 16.17 9.15 -2.89
C CYS A 17 15.80 7.73 -2.42
N GLN A 18 14.55 7.31 -2.59
CA GLN A 18 14.04 5.98 -2.21
C GLN A 18 14.00 5.72 -0.70
N ALA A 19 14.24 6.73 0.14
CA ALA A 19 14.23 6.56 1.60
C ALA A 19 12.85 6.11 2.11
N CYS A 20 11.77 6.69 1.57
CA CYS A 20 10.41 6.30 1.94
C CYS A 20 10.09 4.86 1.53
N VAL A 21 10.59 4.43 0.38
CA VAL A 21 10.41 3.07 -0.13
C VAL A 21 11.11 2.06 0.78
N THR A 22 12.37 2.34 1.11
CA THR A 22 13.17 1.50 1.98
C THR A 22 12.61 1.43 3.40
N ALA A 23 12.19 2.58 3.94
CA ALA A 23 11.58 2.63 5.28
C ALA A 23 10.32 1.78 5.35
N CYS A 24 9.47 1.85 4.34
CA CYS A 24 8.25 1.05 4.26
C CYS A 24 8.58 -0.44 4.17
N GLN A 25 9.55 -0.80 3.34
CA GLN A 25 9.99 -2.18 3.16
C GLN A 25 10.51 -2.78 4.46
N MET A 26 11.32 -2.03 5.19
CA MET A 26 11.87 -2.45 6.48
C MET A 26 10.79 -2.55 7.56
N ARG A 27 9.88 -1.58 7.60
CA ARG A 27 8.79 -1.54 8.58
C ARG A 27 7.88 -2.76 8.47
N HIS A 28 7.59 -3.19 7.26
CA HIS A 28 6.69 -4.30 6.98
C HIS A 28 7.41 -5.62 6.75
N ARG A 29 8.73 -5.64 6.90
CA ARG A 29 9.57 -6.84 6.73
C ARG A 29 9.32 -7.52 5.39
N CYS A 30 9.23 -6.72 4.33
CA CYS A 30 9.03 -7.24 2.99
C CYS A 30 10.26 -7.98 2.49
N PRO A 31 10.10 -9.01 1.64
CA PRO A 31 11.22 -9.57 0.89
C PRO A 31 11.93 -8.50 0.05
N ASP A 32 13.18 -8.74 -0.32
CA ASP A 32 14.01 -7.75 -1.03
C ASP A 32 13.41 -7.25 -2.33
N ASP A 33 12.62 -8.08 -3.01
CA ASP A 33 11.99 -7.75 -4.27
C ASP A 33 10.57 -7.20 -4.13
N VAL A 34 10.08 -7.02 -2.90
CA VAL A 34 8.71 -6.58 -2.62
C VAL A 34 8.72 -5.17 -2.05
N HIS A 35 7.97 -4.29 -2.69
CA HIS A 35 7.82 -2.90 -2.27
C HIS A 35 6.35 -2.53 -2.22
N LEU A 36 5.88 -2.07 -1.06
CA LEU A 36 4.51 -1.57 -0.90
C LEU A 36 4.38 -0.12 -1.34
N ARG A 37 5.49 0.59 -1.44
CA ARG A 37 5.58 1.96 -1.94
C ARG A 37 6.63 2.02 -3.01
N SER A 38 6.41 2.84 -4.02
CA SER A 38 7.38 3.07 -5.09
C SER A 38 7.59 4.56 -5.31
N ALA A 39 8.79 4.93 -5.75
CA ALA A 39 9.11 6.29 -6.15
C ALA A 39 9.72 6.24 -7.55
N SER A 40 9.15 7.02 -8.46
CA SER A 40 9.57 7.01 -9.85
C SER A 40 9.51 8.40 -10.47
N SER A 41 10.27 8.60 -11.54
CA SER A 41 10.22 9.82 -12.33
C SER A 41 9.18 9.69 -13.44
N PHE A 42 8.51 10.78 -13.76
CA PHE A 42 7.50 10.81 -14.81
C PHE A 42 8.07 10.62 -16.22
N GLU A 43 9.33 10.96 -16.43
CA GLU A 43 9.90 11.02 -17.77
C GLU A 43 11.05 10.05 -18.01
N ASP A 44 11.17 9.00 -17.20
CA ASP A 44 12.30 8.05 -17.24
C ASP A 44 13.67 8.74 -17.19
N GLN A 45 13.70 9.94 -16.64
CA GLN A 45 14.93 10.74 -16.55
C GLN A 45 15.46 10.71 -15.13
N PRO A 46 16.77 10.73 -14.93
CA PRO A 46 17.35 10.77 -13.60
C PRO A 46 17.09 12.09 -12.86
N VAL A 47 16.52 13.06 -13.56
CA VAL A 47 16.15 14.37 -13.01
C VAL A 47 14.64 14.47 -12.98
N GLY A 48 14.07 14.75 -11.79
CA GLY A 48 12.62 14.79 -11.55
C GLY A 48 11.79 15.50 -12.61
N PRO A 49 10.46 15.61 -12.46
CA PRO A 49 9.76 15.44 -11.17
C PRO A 49 9.58 13.99 -10.74
N TRP A 50 9.69 13.79 -9.46
CA TRP A 50 9.52 12.47 -8.85
C TRP A 50 8.16 12.38 -8.17
N ILE A 51 7.59 11.19 -8.14
CA ILE A 51 6.38 10.90 -7.39
C ILE A 51 6.58 9.60 -6.59
N THR A 52 6.16 9.63 -5.34
CA THR A 52 6.11 8.43 -4.50
C THR A 52 4.65 8.03 -4.32
N VAL A 53 4.34 6.77 -4.55
CA VAL A 53 2.97 6.25 -4.49
C VAL A 53 2.90 4.98 -3.67
N ALA A 54 1.78 4.82 -2.98
CA ALA A 54 1.44 3.60 -2.26
C ALA A 54 -0.08 3.44 -2.34
N CYS A 55 -0.64 2.48 -1.63
CA CYS A 55 -2.08 2.29 -1.57
C CYS A 55 -2.80 3.59 -1.22
N ASN A 56 -3.85 3.92 -1.97
CA ASN A 56 -4.60 5.15 -1.79
C ASN A 56 -5.65 5.07 -0.67
N HIS A 57 -5.86 3.92 -0.08
CA HIS A 57 -6.90 3.71 0.93
C HIS A 57 -8.23 4.30 0.47
N CYS A 58 -8.72 3.82 -0.67
CA CYS A 58 -9.83 4.38 -1.43
C CYS A 58 -11.06 4.65 -0.55
N GLU A 59 -11.82 5.68 -0.89
CA GLU A 59 -13.08 5.96 -0.22
C GLU A 59 -14.06 4.78 -0.38
N ASP A 60 -14.09 4.20 -1.57
CA ASP A 60 -14.90 3.02 -1.88
C ASP A 60 -13.97 1.90 -2.38
N PRO A 61 -13.28 1.19 -1.45
CA PRO A 61 -12.23 0.27 -1.84
C PRO A 61 -12.78 -1.02 -2.45
N ALA A 62 -12.35 -1.33 -3.68
CA ALA A 62 -12.75 -2.56 -4.36
C ALA A 62 -12.18 -3.80 -3.69
N CYS A 63 -11.06 -3.67 -2.99
CA CYS A 63 -10.38 -4.81 -2.35
C CYS A 63 -11.12 -5.34 -1.12
N VAL A 64 -11.84 -4.49 -0.41
CA VAL A 64 -12.52 -4.89 0.83
C VAL A 64 -13.65 -5.90 0.58
N PRO A 65 -14.62 -5.61 -0.32
CA PRO A 65 -15.75 -6.54 -0.51
C PRO A 65 -15.37 -7.84 -1.19
N VAL A 66 -14.24 -7.90 -1.91
CA VAL A 66 -13.82 -9.13 -2.61
C VAL A 66 -13.08 -10.12 -1.72
N CYS A 67 -12.72 -9.72 -0.49
CA CYS A 67 -12.04 -10.63 0.43
C CYS A 67 -13.07 -11.64 0.99
N PRO A 68 -12.94 -12.93 0.65
CA PRO A 68 -13.95 -13.92 1.04
C PRO A 68 -13.97 -14.22 2.54
N VAL A 69 -12.90 -13.91 3.24
CA VAL A 69 -12.75 -14.20 4.68
C VAL A 69 -12.84 -12.94 5.56
N GLY A 70 -13.11 -11.78 4.93
CA GLY A 70 -13.23 -10.52 5.67
C GLY A 70 -11.94 -10.06 6.33
N ALA A 71 -10.79 -10.41 5.76
CA ALA A 71 -9.49 -10.00 6.29
C ALA A 71 -9.21 -8.51 6.09
N LEU A 72 -9.89 -7.87 5.16
CA LEU A 72 -9.73 -6.45 4.86
C LEU A 72 -10.91 -5.66 5.40
N THR A 73 -10.63 -4.61 6.16
CA THR A 73 -11.65 -3.72 6.72
C THR A 73 -11.23 -2.27 6.58
N LYS A 74 -12.22 -1.39 6.39
CA LYS A 74 -11.98 0.05 6.34
C LYS A 74 -12.35 0.65 7.68
N ARG A 75 -11.41 1.33 8.31
CA ARG A 75 -11.60 1.97 9.62
C ARG A 75 -12.40 3.27 9.49
N GLU A 76 -12.82 3.82 10.62
CA GLU A 76 -13.55 5.09 10.66
C GLU A 76 -12.72 6.26 10.14
N ASP A 77 -11.39 6.19 10.28
CA ASP A 77 -10.48 7.22 9.78
C ASP A 77 -10.12 7.04 8.30
N GLY A 78 -10.74 6.07 7.64
CA GLY A 78 -10.54 5.81 6.22
C GLY A 78 -9.38 4.87 5.90
N ILE A 79 -8.60 4.47 6.89
CA ILE A 79 -7.48 3.55 6.67
C ILE A 79 -8.04 2.14 6.46
N VAL A 80 -7.59 1.47 5.40
CA VAL A 80 -7.92 0.07 5.14
C VAL A 80 -6.84 -0.79 5.75
N VAL A 81 -7.24 -1.68 6.65
CA VAL A 81 -6.31 -2.57 7.37
C VAL A 81 -6.58 -4.02 7.03
N GLN A 82 -5.56 -4.84 7.15
CA GLN A 82 -5.63 -6.26 6.86
C GLN A 82 -5.32 -7.08 8.12
N ASP A 83 -6.16 -8.08 8.39
CA ASP A 83 -5.87 -9.07 9.42
C ASP A 83 -5.15 -10.25 8.76
N HIS A 84 -3.85 -10.37 8.99
CA HIS A 84 -3.02 -11.41 8.38
C HIS A 84 -3.42 -12.81 8.83
N GLU A 85 -3.98 -12.96 10.01
CA GLU A 85 -4.44 -14.26 10.51
C GLU A 85 -5.61 -14.79 9.70
N LEU A 86 -6.49 -13.90 9.24
CA LEU A 86 -7.64 -14.28 8.43
C LEU A 86 -7.31 -14.46 6.96
N CYS A 87 -6.23 -13.85 6.48
CA CYS A 87 -5.85 -13.91 5.07
C CYS A 87 -5.49 -15.33 4.64
N ILE A 88 -6.11 -15.79 3.54
CA ILE A 88 -5.88 -17.14 2.99
C ILE A 88 -5.04 -17.15 1.72
N GLY A 89 -4.56 -15.98 1.28
CA GLY A 89 -3.71 -15.88 0.10
C GLY A 89 -4.45 -16.10 -1.22
N CYS A 90 -5.75 -15.86 -1.27
CA CYS A 90 -6.56 -16.08 -2.48
C CYS A 90 -6.28 -15.09 -3.60
N GLN A 91 -5.58 -13.99 -3.30
CA GLN A 91 -5.19 -12.94 -4.26
C GLN A 91 -6.35 -12.16 -4.89
N SER A 92 -7.57 -12.28 -4.37
CA SER A 92 -8.73 -11.54 -4.89
C SER A 92 -8.52 -10.02 -4.78
N CYS A 93 -7.93 -9.55 -3.68
CA CYS A 93 -7.64 -8.12 -3.49
C CYS A 93 -6.58 -7.62 -4.47
N VAL A 94 -5.61 -8.46 -4.82
CA VAL A 94 -4.57 -8.12 -5.82
C VAL A 94 -5.22 -7.88 -7.17
N LYS A 95 -6.15 -8.74 -7.57
CA LYS A 95 -6.85 -8.63 -8.85
C LYS A 95 -7.85 -7.48 -8.87
N ALA A 96 -8.48 -7.19 -7.72
CA ALA A 96 -9.50 -6.14 -7.64
C ALA A 96 -8.91 -4.73 -7.65
N CYS A 97 -7.69 -4.56 -7.14
CA CYS A 97 -7.06 -3.25 -7.10
C CYS A 97 -6.65 -2.80 -8.50
N PRO A 98 -7.20 -1.67 -9.01
CA PRO A 98 -6.85 -1.20 -10.34
C PRO A 98 -5.41 -0.68 -10.43
N TYR A 99 -4.79 -0.43 -9.28
CA TYR A 99 -3.41 0.09 -9.21
C TYR A 99 -2.39 -0.99 -8.88
N GLY A 100 -2.84 -2.20 -8.53
CA GLY A 100 -1.96 -3.31 -8.21
C GLY A 100 -1.16 -3.16 -6.92
N HIS A 101 -1.68 -2.43 -5.94
CA HIS A 101 -0.95 -2.16 -4.70
C HIS A 101 -0.79 -3.36 -3.76
N PRO A 102 -1.81 -4.22 -3.53
CA PRO A 102 -1.58 -5.41 -2.72
C PRO A 102 -0.60 -6.36 -3.40
N VAL A 103 0.31 -6.93 -2.64
CA VAL A 103 1.35 -7.84 -3.16
C VAL A 103 1.19 -9.20 -2.50
N TYR A 104 1.18 -10.25 -3.33
CA TYR A 104 1.14 -11.63 -2.84
C TYR A 104 2.54 -12.11 -2.47
N ILE A 105 2.67 -12.64 -1.27
CA ILE A 105 3.92 -13.22 -0.78
C ILE A 105 3.78 -14.74 -0.79
N GLU A 106 4.40 -15.37 -1.77
CA GLU A 106 4.30 -16.80 -1.98
C GLU A 106 4.80 -17.61 -0.79
N LYS A 107 5.89 -17.17 -0.18
CA LYS A 107 6.51 -17.83 0.97
C LYS A 107 5.54 -17.97 2.15
N ASP A 108 4.75 -16.94 2.41
CA ASP A 108 3.81 -16.90 3.53
C ASP A 108 2.39 -17.28 3.13
N ASN A 109 2.14 -17.41 1.84
CA ASN A 109 0.80 -17.59 1.27
C ASN A 109 -0.19 -16.53 1.77
N LYS A 110 0.26 -15.29 1.80
CA LYS A 110 -0.50 -14.13 2.28
C LYS A 110 -0.23 -12.93 1.39
N THR A 111 -1.13 -11.95 1.42
CA THR A 111 -0.88 -10.69 0.75
C THR A 111 -0.39 -9.65 1.74
N LEU A 112 0.42 -8.73 1.26
CA LEU A 112 0.83 -7.55 2.01
C LEU A 112 0.29 -6.31 1.35
N ARG A 113 0.00 -5.29 2.13
CA ARG A 113 -0.47 -4.01 1.63
C ARG A 113 -0.11 -2.89 2.61
N CYS A 114 -0.17 -1.66 2.10
CA CYS A 114 0.03 -0.47 2.93
C CYS A 114 -1.08 -0.35 3.96
N ASP A 115 -0.73 -0.06 5.21
CA ASP A 115 -1.68 0.18 6.30
C ASP A 115 -1.55 1.61 6.86
N MET A 116 -0.89 2.52 6.14
CA MET A 116 -0.56 3.89 6.57
C MET A 116 0.19 3.91 7.90
N CYS A 117 0.84 2.81 8.26
CA CYS A 117 1.50 2.65 9.56
C CYS A 117 0.56 2.99 10.72
N ALA A 118 -0.68 2.50 10.63
CA ALA A 118 -1.76 2.84 11.56
C ALA A 118 -1.39 2.59 13.03
N ALA A 119 -0.52 1.62 13.29
CA ALA A 119 -0.07 1.31 14.65
C ALA A 119 0.77 2.44 15.27
N ARG A 120 1.21 3.41 14.46
CA ARG A 120 1.99 4.57 14.91
C ARG A 120 1.17 5.84 15.05
N LEU A 121 -0.09 5.82 14.68
CA LEU A 121 -0.97 6.99 14.75
C LEU A 121 -1.60 7.18 16.12
#